data_b175099f940e4d330b348d0637137b16
#
_entry.id   b175099f940e4d330b348d0637137b16
#
_cell.length_a   1.000
_cell.length_b   1.000
_cell.length_c   1.000
_cell.angle_alpha   90.00
_cell.angle_beta   90.00
_cell.angle_gamma   90.00
#
_symmetry.space_group_name_H-M   'P 1'
#
loop_
_entity.id
_entity.type
_entity.pdbx_description
1 polymer ?
#
loop_
_entity_poly.entity_id
_entity_poly.type
_entity_poly.pdbx_seq_one_letter_code
_entity_poly.pdbx_strand_id
1 'polypeptide(L)'
;MKVKNIRSRKALKFLGLLISAMVIAAVSAQVYSYMYITGKGAVSTGTGLMWEEGDDAPADTSIVGNTVSNVNMTVNDGTPSNYTDCLHIVNQDAVDHNFSLVVTSSPSPAGDKANFTEFNLVLFDESNVTQAVLDLKTQGSNATGLTIPGNETWRVLFELVPVSSPTDGATVDFEVELTYESAP
;
A
#
# COMPACT_ATOMS: atom_id res chain seq x y z
N MET A 1 33.60 60.07 16.98
CA MET A 1 33.82 58.81 16.24
C MET A 1 33.07 57.64 16.87
N LYS A 2 31.71 57.69 17.05
CA LYS A 2 30.93 56.67 17.74
C LYS A 2 29.74 56.09 16.93
N VAL A 3 29.55 56.51 15.67
CA VAL A 3 28.33 56.16 14.92
C VAL A 3 28.52 54.83 14.09
N LYS A 4 29.74 54.44 13.80
CA LYS A 4 30.02 53.21 12.96
C LYS A 4 29.70 51.90 13.68
N ASN A 5 29.82 51.84 15.02
CA ASN A 5 29.63 50.61 15.79
C ASN A 5 28.16 50.21 16.03
N ILE A 6 27.23 51.17 15.94
CA ILE A 6 25.80 50.89 16.19
C ILE A 6 25.15 50.24 14.93
N ARG A 7 25.59 50.66 13.75
CA ARG A 7 25.08 50.10 12.49
C ARG A 7 25.56 48.66 12.28
N SER A 8 26.80 48.34 12.64
CA SER A 8 27.34 47.00 12.54
C SER A 8 26.68 45.99 13.50
N ARG A 9 26.38 46.42 14.73
CA ARG A 9 25.67 45.59 15.72
C ARG A 9 24.22 45.30 15.33
N LYS A 10 23.53 46.24 14.69
CA LYS A 10 22.17 46.03 14.16
C LYS A 10 22.19 45.11 12.96
N ALA A 11 23.16 45.27 12.04
CA ALA A 11 23.35 44.38 10.88
C ALA A 11 23.67 42.95 11.30
N LEU A 12 24.52 42.75 12.35
CA LEU A 12 24.86 41.42 12.85
C LEU A 12 23.65 40.71 13.49
N LYS A 13 22.80 41.48 14.21
CA LYS A 13 21.56 40.95 14.78
C LYS A 13 20.57 40.54 13.68
N PHE A 14 20.46 41.34 12.61
CA PHE A 14 19.60 41.06 11.47
C PHE A 14 20.10 39.83 10.71
N LEU A 15 21.42 39.68 10.52
CA LEU A 15 22.03 38.52 9.88
C LEU A 15 21.80 37.25 10.71
N GLY A 16 21.96 37.31 12.04
CA GLY A 16 21.65 36.22 12.94
C GLY A 16 20.19 35.77 12.88
N LEU A 17 19.25 36.72 12.80
CA LEU A 17 17.83 36.44 12.67
C LEU A 17 17.48 35.80 11.32
N LEU A 18 18.11 36.28 10.24
CA LEU A 18 17.95 35.69 8.89
C LEU A 18 18.47 34.25 8.82
N ILE A 19 19.66 33.99 9.39
CA ILE A 19 20.24 32.65 9.45
C ILE A 19 19.36 31.72 10.28
N SER A 20 18.86 32.19 11.44
CA SER A 20 17.94 31.41 12.28
C SER A 20 16.63 31.10 11.55
N ALA A 21 16.08 32.06 10.81
CA ALA A 21 14.87 31.85 10.01
C ALA A 21 15.10 30.86 8.86
N MET A 22 16.26 30.90 8.19
CA MET A 22 16.64 29.92 7.16
C MET A 22 16.82 28.52 7.74
N VAL A 23 17.44 28.39 8.91
CA VAL A 23 17.61 27.08 9.58
C VAL A 23 16.26 26.52 10.00
N ILE A 24 15.36 27.33 10.55
CA ILE A 24 14.01 26.91 10.92
C ILE A 24 13.22 26.50 9.66
N ALA A 25 13.33 27.24 8.56
CA ALA A 25 12.68 26.89 7.30
C ALA A 25 13.25 25.58 6.70
N ALA A 26 14.54 25.34 6.83
CA ALA A 26 15.17 24.12 6.35
C ALA A 26 14.83 22.89 7.21
N VAL A 27 14.63 23.08 8.52
CA VAL A 27 14.24 21.99 9.45
C VAL A 27 12.74 21.71 9.40
N SER A 28 11.91 22.72 9.07
CA SER A 28 10.46 22.55 8.96
C SER A 28 10.00 22.06 7.58
N ALA A 29 10.86 22.04 6.58
CA ALA A 29 10.63 21.38 5.31
C ALA A 29 10.98 19.88 5.44
N GLN A 30 10.34 19.17 6.36
CA GLN A 30 10.14 17.74 6.18
C GLN A 30 9.19 17.63 4.99
N VAL A 31 9.76 17.41 3.83
CA VAL A 31 9.02 17.02 2.63
C VAL A 31 8.49 15.61 2.92
N TYR A 32 7.24 15.51 3.30
CA TYR A 32 6.56 14.22 3.36
C TYR A 32 6.33 13.79 1.92
N SER A 33 7.17 12.89 1.45
CA SER A 33 6.94 12.21 0.18
C SER A 33 5.82 11.20 0.38
N TYR A 34 4.68 11.43 -0.26
CA TYR A 34 3.57 10.49 -0.26
C TYR A 34 3.61 9.69 -1.55
N MET A 35 3.60 8.38 -1.42
CA MET A 35 3.46 7.46 -2.54
C MET A 35 2.06 6.87 -2.51
N TYR A 36 1.33 6.99 -3.63
CA TYR A 36 0.00 6.43 -3.78
C TYR A 36 0.09 5.11 -4.53
N ILE A 37 -0.57 4.10 -4.02
CA ILE A 37 -0.65 2.79 -4.64
C ILE A 37 -2.09 2.53 -5.02
N THR A 38 -2.32 2.25 -6.30
CA THR A 38 -3.63 1.88 -6.81
C THR A 38 -3.61 0.41 -7.17
N GLY A 39 -4.44 -0.38 -6.50
CA GLY A 39 -4.57 -1.80 -6.76
C GLY A 39 -5.90 -2.14 -7.41
N LYS A 40 -5.90 -3.17 -8.26
CA LYS A 40 -7.11 -3.78 -8.81
C LYS A 40 -7.06 -5.27 -8.56
N GLY A 41 -8.15 -5.80 -8.04
CA GLY A 41 -8.38 -7.23 -7.94
C GLY A 41 -9.57 -7.59 -8.83
N ALA A 42 -9.44 -8.59 -9.68
CA ALA A 42 -10.53 -9.12 -10.46
C ALA A 42 -10.91 -10.51 -9.96
N VAL A 43 -12.21 -10.77 -9.82
CA VAL A 43 -12.74 -12.10 -9.53
C VAL A 43 -13.41 -12.61 -10.80
N SER A 44 -12.96 -13.76 -11.30
CA SER A 44 -13.62 -14.48 -12.38
C SER A 44 -14.97 -15.05 -11.88
N THR A 45 -16.02 -14.78 -12.64
CA THR A 45 -17.42 -15.00 -12.30
C THR A 45 -17.77 -16.40 -11.79
N GLY A 46 -18.00 -16.50 -10.50
CA GLY A 46 -18.67 -17.61 -9.83
C GLY A 46 -19.54 -17.06 -8.69
N THR A 47 -20.47 -17.86 -8.23
CA THR A 47 -21.30 -17.53 -7.07
C THR A 47 -20.68 -18.23 -5.86
N GLY A 48 -19.98 -17.54 -4.98
CA GLY A 48 -19.43 -18.18 -3.79
C GLY A 48 -18.34 -17.37 -3.11
N LEU A 49 -17.30 -16.99 -3.82
CA LEU A 49 -16.26 -16.12 -3.28
C LEU A 49 -16.49 -14.68 -3.70
N MET A 50 -16.34 -13.77 -2.74
CA MET A 50 -16.44 -12.33 -2.99
C MET A 50 -15.39 -11.56 -2.22
N TRP A 51 -15.08 -10.35 -2.72
CA TRP A 51 -14.28 -9.38 -2.00
C TRP A 51 -15.16 -8.52 -1.11
N GLU A 52 -14.68 -8.22 0.09
CA GLU A 52 -15.26 -7.22 0.99
C GLU A 52 -14.16 -6.27 1.48
N GLU A 53 -14.56 -5.07 1.94
CA GLU A 53 -13.66 -4.13 2.59
C GLU A 53 -13.36 -4.60 4.01
N GLY A 54 -12.09 -4.50 4.40
CA GLY A 54 -11.66 -4.74 5.78
C GLY A 54 -11.73 -3.49 6.65
N ASP A 55 -11.45 -3.63 7.93
CA ASP A 55 -11.59 -2.56 8.91
C ASP A 55 -10.59 -1.41 8.72
N ASP A 56 -9.42 -1.67 8.12
CA ASP A 56 -8.41 -0.66 7.81
C ASP A 56 -8.26 -0.37 6.31
N ALA A 57 -9.30 -0.69 5.53
CA ALA A 57 -9.33 -0.35 4.12
C ALA A 57 -9.18 1.17 3.92
N PRO A 58 -8.31 1.61 2.98
CA PRO A 58 -8.20 3.02 2.64
C PRO A 58 -9.56 3.61 2.24
N ALA A 59 -9.82 4.87 2.60
CA ALA A 59 -11.10 5.55 2.37
C ALA A 59 -11.57 5.55 0.89
N ASP A 60 -10.63 5.39 -0.04
CA ASP A 60 -10.91 5.33 -1.48
C ASP A 60 -10.97 3.90 -2.02
N THR A 61 -11.02 2.90 -1.13
CA THR A 61 -11.25 1.51 -1.54
C THR A 61 -12.62 1.40 -2.18
N SER A 62 -12.68 0.74 -3.32
CA SER A 62 -13.92 0.56 -4.07
C SER A 62 -14.05 -0.86 -4.57
N ILE A 63 -15.13 -1.51 -4.15
CA ILE A 63 -15.51 -2.84 -4.60
C ILE A 63 -16.80 -2.71 -5.42
N VAL A 64 -16.76 -3.21 -6.65
CA VAL A 64 -17.92 -3.22 -7.56
C VAL A 64 -18.25 -4.67 -7.91
N GLY A 65 -19.30 -5.18 -7.30
CA GLY A 65 -19.64 -6.61 -7.40
C GLY A 65 -18.53 -7.44 -6.75
N ASN A 66 -17.97 -8.40 -7.49
CA ASN A 66 -16.86 -9.25 -7.03
C ASN A 66 -15.48 -8.75 -7.49
N THR A 67 -15.36 -7.49 -7.82
CA THR A 67 -14.11 -6.89 -8.31
C THR A 67 -13.69 -5.74 -7.41
N VAL A 68 -12.47 -5.78 -6.90
CA VAL A 68 -11.85 -4.62 -6.27
C VAL A 68 -11.38 -3.71 -7.38
N SER A 69 -12.04 -2.56 -7.52
CA SER A 69 -11.74 -1.62 -8.59
C SER A 69 -10.63 -0.64 -8.21
N ASN A 70 -10.42 -0.43 -6.92
CA ASN A 70 -9.42 0.50 -6.41
C ASN A 70 -9.05 0.21 -4.95
N VAL A 71 -7.75 0.23 -4.63
CA VAL A 71 -7.22 0.28 -3.26
C VAL A 71 -6.10 1.31 -3.26
N ASN A 72 -6.36 2.49 -2.74
CA ASN A 72 -5.38 3.57 -2.66
C ASN A 72 -4.65 3.51 -1.33
N MET A 73 -3.41 3.06 -1.35
CA MET A 73 -2.56 3.02 -0.17
C MET A 73 -1.55 4.17 -0.18
N THR A 74 -1.39 4.81 0.96
CA THR A 74 -0.40 5.89 1.13
C THR A 74 0.78 5.37 1.95
N VAL A 75 1.98 5.58 1.47
CA VAL A 75 3.21 5.20 2.15
C VAL A 75 4.01 6.45 2.47
N ASN A 76 4.41 6.60 3.73
CA ASN A 76 5.29 7.68 4.16
C ASN A 76 6.75 7.31 3.86
N ASP A 77 7.54 8.34 3.55
CA ASP A 77 8.97 8.20 3.23
C ASP A 77 9.73 7.41 4.31
N GLY A 78 10.42 6.35 3.87
CA GLY A 78 11.29 5.52 4.71
C GLY A 78 10.60 4.75 5.84
N THR A 79 9.26 4.81 5.96
CA THR A 79 8.54 4.14 7.05
C THR A 79 7.71 2.98 6.50
N PRO A 80 7.91 1.74 6.99
CA PRO A 80 7.03 0.63 6.66
C PRO A 80 5.57 0.95 7.00
N SER A 81 4.67 0.60 6.10
CA SER A 81 3.23 0.75 6.28
C SER A 81 2.56 -0.60 6.06
N ASN A 82 1.73 -1.01 7.00
CA ASN A 82 0.97 -2.25 6.92
C ASN A 82 -0.51 -1.91 7.02
N TYR A 83 -1.25 -2.32 6.02
CA TYR A 83 -2.71 -2.32 6.04
C TYR A 83 -3.14 -3.72 6.47
N THR A 84 -3.36 -3.88 7.77
CA THR A 84 -3.45 -5.21 8.42
C THR A 84 -4.77 -5.92 8.20
N ASP A 85 -5.78 -5.16 7.79
CA ASP A 85 -7.15 -5.63 7.54
C ASP A 85 -7.78 -4.83 6.39
N CYS A 86 -7.10 -4.86 5.23
CA CYS A 86 -7.46 -4.01 4.10
C CYS A 86 -8.64 -4.56 3.30
N LEU A 87 -8.61 -5.84 3.00
CA LEU A 87 -9.63 -6.54 2.22
C LEU A 87 -9.92 -7.91 2.82
N HIS A 88 -11.09 -8.42 2.52
CA HIS A 88 -11.49 -9.79 2.84
C HIS A 88 -11.81 -10.57 1.57
N ILE A 89 -11.50 -11.87 1.59
CA ILE A 89 -12.06 -12.87 0.68
C ILE A 89 -13.06 -13.67 1.48
N VAL A 90 -14.34 -13.55 1.13
CA VAL A 90 -15.44 -14.17 1.85
C VAL A 90 -16.00 -15.32 1.05
N ASN A 91 -16.09 -16.49 1.65
CA ASN A 91 -16.85 -17.61 1.12
C ASN A 91 -18.28 -17.54 1.69
N GLN A 92 -19.23 -17.14 0.86
CA GLN A 92 -20.64 -17.05 1.26
C GLN A 92 -21.39 -18.38 1.15
N ASP A 93 -20.75 -19.38 0.56
CA ASP A 93 -21.36 -20.71 0.44
C ASP A 93 -21.02 -21.56 1.67
N ALA A 94 -21.86 -22.57 1.92
CA ALA A 94 -21.62 -23.56 2.99
C ALA A 94 -20.64 -24.67 2.59
N VAL A 95 -20.06 -24.59 1.38
CA VAL A 95 -19.09 -25.56 0.84
C VAL A 95 -17.74 -24.92 0.66
N ASP A 96 -16.70 -25.72 0.73
CA ASP A 96 -15.33 -25.29 0.53
C ASP A 96 -15.10 -24.91 -0.94
N HIS A 97 -14.37 -23.83 -1.17
CA HIS A 97 -13.96 -23.39 -2.50
C HIS A 97 -12.43 -23.43 -2.64
N ASN A 98 -11.99 -24.07 -3.72
CA ASN A 98 -10.59 -23.97 -4.14
C ASN A 98 -10.40 -22.71 -4.99
N PHE A 99 -9.33 -21.96 -4.72
CA PHE A 99 -9.03 -20.76 -5.47
C PHE A 99 -7.54 -20.55 -5.66
N SER A 100 -7.22 -19.58 -6.49
CA SER A 100 -5.85 -19.14 -6.76
C SER A 100 -5.82 -17.62 -6.84
N LEU A 101 -4.69 -17.05 -6.46
CA LEU A 101 -4.36 -15.64 -6.65
C LEU A 101 -3.16 -15.54 -7.59
N VAL A 102 -3.20 -14.63 -8.54
CA VAL A 102 -2.11 -14.37 -9.48
C VAL A 102 -1.92 -12.88 -9.68
N VAL A 103 -0.70 -12.41 -9.58
CA VAL A 103 -0.34 -11.03 -9.94
C VAL A 103 -0.30 -10.95 -11.47
N THR A 104 -1.34 -10.40 -12.08
CA THR A 104 -1.48 -10.28 -13.55
C THR A 104 -0.76 -9.06 -14.09
N SER A 105 -0.66 -7.99 -13.28
CA SER A 105 0.11 -6.81 -13.60
C SER A 105 0.95 -6.39 -12.39
N SER A 106 2.24 -6.23 -12.62
CA SER A 106 3.17 -5.68 -11.63
C SER A 106 3.34 -4.17 -11.86
N PRO A 107 3.82 -3.42 -10.84
CA PRO A 107 4.00 -1.98 -10.95
C PRO A 107 4.74 -1.56 -12.22
N SER A 108 4.14 -0.63 -12.95
CA SER A 108 4.68 -0.01 -14.15
C SER A 108 4.61 1.52 -14.01
N PRO A 109 5.65 2.26 -14.34
CA PRO A 109 6.91 1.80 -14.93
C PRO A 109 7.82 1.07 -13.94
N ALA A 110 8.80 0.31 -14.47
CA ALA A 110 9.71 -0.50 -13.67
C ALA A 110 10.48 0.29 -12.59
N GLY A 111 10.58 1.61 -12.73
CA GLY A 111 11.16 2.51 -11.74
C GLY A 111 10.35 2.63 -10.45
N ASP A 112 9.03 2.49 -10.52
CA ASP A 112 8.18 2.69 -9.33
C ASP A 112 8.25 1.51 -8.37
N LYS A 113 8.41 0.29 -8.87
CA LYS A 113 8.64 -0.88 -8.01
C LYS A 113 9.98 -0.82 -7.27
N ALA A 114 10.97 -0.08 -7.78
CA ALA A 114 12.26 0.12 -7.12
C ALA A 114 12.14 1.00 -5.86
N ASN A 115 11.02 1.67 -5.66
CA ASN A 115 10.74 2.45 -4.46
C ASN A 115 10.40 1.58 -3.24
N PHE A 116 10.22 0.26 -3.44
CA PHE A 116 9.92 -0.68 -2.35
C PHE A 116 11.02 -1.74 -2.20
N THR A 117 11.42 -1.98 -0.97
CA THR A 117 12.16 -3.18 -0.59
C THR A 117 11.22 -4.38 -0.60
N GLU A 118 10.04 -4.23 0.04
CA GLU A 118 8.99 -5.23 0.06
C GLU A 118 7.66 -4.59 -0.34
N PHE A 119 6.90 -5.30 -1.13
CA PHE A 119 5.55 -4.96 -1.50
C PHE A 119 4.77 -6.25 -1.68
N ASN A 120 4.14 -6.70 -0.60
CA ASN A 120 3.52 -8.00 -0.50
C ASN A 120 2.02 -7.90 -0.24
N LEU A 121 1.26 -8.82 -0.81
CA LEU A 121 -0.06 -9.21 -0.36
C LEU A 121 0.09 -10.46 0.50
N VAL A 122 -0.38 -10.40 1.73
CA VAL A 122 -0.37 -11.53 2.66
C VAL A 122 -1.78 -11.94 2.99
N LEU A 123 -2.08 -13.21 2.84
CA LEU A 123 -3.39 -13.80 3.08
C LEU A 123 -3.39 -14.59 4.38
N PHE A 124 -4.35 -14.31 5.24
CA PHE A 124 -4.55 -14.99 6.52
C PHE A 124 -5.93 -15.65 6.59
N ASP A 125 -5.98 -16.83 7.18
CA ASP A 125 -7.25 -17.46 7.56
C ASP A 125 -7.86 -16.84 8.85
N GLU A 126 -9.03 -17.31 9.26
CA GLU A 126 -9.72 -16.86 10.48
C GLU A 126 -8.89 -17.11 11.76
N SER A 127 -7.98 -18.07 11.75
CA SER A 127 -7.08 -18.37 12.86
C SER A 127 -5.82 -17.51 12.88
N ASN A 128 -5.71 -16.53 11.95
CA ASN A 128 -4.53 -15.69 11.72
C ASN A 128 -3.29 -16.49 11.29
N VAL A 129 -3.48 -17.62 10.63
CA VAL A 129 -2.38 -18.36 10.00
C VAL A 129 -2.18 -17.86 8.58
N THR A 130 -0.93 -17.55 8.22
CA THR A 130 -0.58 -17.15 6.87
C THR A 130 -0.80 -18.30 5.90
N GLN A 131 -1.67 -18.10 4.93
CA GLN A 131 -1.99 -19.06 3.87
C GLN A 131 -1.19 -18.80 2.60
N ALA A 132 -0.90 -17.53 2.30
CA ALA A 132 -0.11 -17.15 1.13
C ALA A 132 0.59 -15.80 1.31
N VAL A 133 1.69 -15.63 0.58
CA VAL A 133 2.38 -14.35 0.39
C VAL A 133 2.67 -14.19 -1.11
N LEU A 134 2.18 -13.09 -1.70
CA LEU A 134 2.43 -12.75 -3.09
C LEU A 134 3.32 -11.50 -3.14
N ASP A 135 4.44 -11.59 -3.87
CA ASP A 135 5.25 -10.41 -4.21
C ASP A 135 4.57 -9.63 -5.34
N LEU A 136 3.98 -8.49 -5.00
CA LEU A 136 3.27 -7.64 -5.96
C LEU A 136 4.20 -6.92 -6.94
N LYS A 137 5.50 -6.91 -6.69
CA LYS A 137 6.51 -6.38 -7.63
C LYS A 137 6.81 -7.34 -8.79
N THR A 138 6.39 -8.59 -8.67
CA THR A 138 6.70 -9.64 -9.63
C THR A 138 5.42 -10.11 -10.33
N GLN A 139 5.29 -9.75 -11.61
CA GLN A 139 4.23 -10.29 -12.46
C GLN A 139 4.34 -11.82 -12.57
N GLY A 140 3.23 -12.51 -12.38
CA GLY A 140 3.19 -13.98 -12.33
C GLY A 140 3.48 -14.56 -10.94
N SER A 141 3.77 -13.74 -9.92
CA SER A 141 3.71 -14.19 -8.52
C SER A 141 2.33 -14.75 -8.24
N ASN A 142 2.25 -15.94 -7.68
CA ASN A 142 0.98 -16.64 -7.52
C ASN A 142 0.93 -17.48 -6.24
N ALA A 143 -0.30 -17.73 -5.80
CA ALA A 143 -0.62 -18.71 -4.79
C ALA A 143 -1.77 -19.59 -5.33
N THR A 144 -1.52 -20.89 -5.41
CA THR A 144 -2.45 -21.87 -5.99
C THR A 144 -2.80 -22.94 -4.98
N GLY A 145 -3.94 -23.60 -5.19
CA GLY A 145 -4.39 -24.70 -4.32
C GLY A 145 -4.81 -24.24 -2.94
N LEU A 146 -5.23 -22.98 -2.83
CA LEU A 146 -5.82 -22.45 -1.60
C LEU A 146 -7.25 -22.98 -1.48
N THR A 147 -7.65 -23.33 -0.25
CA THR A 147 -9.01 -23.81 0.02
C THR A 147 -9.59 -23.00 1.16
N ILE A 148 -10.64 -22.23 0.87
CA ILE A 148 -11.37 -21.49 1.89
C ILE A 148 -12.62 -22.29 2.29
N PRO A 149 -12.75 -22.67 3.56
CA PRO A 149 -13.91 -23.41 4.05
C PRO A 149 -15.23 -22.65 3.88
N GLY A 150 -16.33 -23.37 3.87
CA GLY A 150 -17.65 -22.78 3.75
C GLY A 150 -17.98 -21.82 4.88
N ASN A 151 -18.52 -20.64 4.55
CA ASN A 151 -18.85 -19.54 5.45
C ASN A 151 -17.65 -18.92 6.18
N GLU A 152 -16.42 -19.13 5.73
CA GLU A 152 -15.23 -18.47 6.29
C GLU A 152 -14.89 -17.17 5.57
N THR A 153 -14.21 -16.29 6.30
CA THR A 153 -13.66 -15.02 5.81
C THR A 153 -12.16 -15.01 6.02
N TRP A 154 -11.42 -14.82 4.93
CA TRP A 154 -9.99 -14.71 4.97
C TRP A 154 -9.55 -13.26 4.77
N ARG A 155 -8.58 -12.83 5.55
CA ARG A 155 -8.11 -11.45 5.61
C ARG A 155 -6.91 -11.24 4.71
N VAL A 156 -6.91 -10.11 4.00
CA VAL A 156 -5.82 -9.64 3.15
C VAL A 156 -5.13 -8.46 3.80
N LEU A 157 -3.84 -8.61 4.01
CA LEU A 157 -2.93 -7.57 4.49
C LEU A 157 -2.03 -7.13 3.33
N PHE A 158 -1.76 -5.83 3.23
CA PHE A 158 -0.71 -5.29 2.39
C PHE A 158 0.49 -4.85 3.23
N GLU A 159 1.65 -5.42 2.94
CA GLU A 159 2.92 -5.08 3.58
C GLU A 159 3.76 -4.25 2.61
N LEU A 160 4.09 -3.04 3.04
CA LEU A 160 4.76 -2.04 2.23
C LEU A 160 5.99 -1.55 2.96
N VAL A 161 7.16 -1.92 2.46
CA VAL A 161 8.45 -1.45 2.99
C VAL A 161 9.11 -0.59 1.92
N PRO A 162 9.04 0.75 2.02
CA PRO A 162 9.71 1.62 1.08
C PRO A 162 11.23 1.56 1.25
N VAL A 163 11.96 1.93 0.21
CA VAL A 163 13.40 2.19 0.31
C VAL A 163 13.64 3.47 1.13
N SER A 164 14.88 3.70 1.56
CA SER A 164 15.24 4.87 2.39
C SER A 164 15.05 6.24 1.72
N SER A 165 14.89 6.27 0.41
CA SER A 165 14.68 7.49 -0.37
C SER A 165 13.82 7.16 -1.59
N PRO A 166 12.52 6.95 -1.42
CA PRO A 166 11.62 6.68 -2.53
C PRO A 166 11.44 7.94 -3.39
N THR A 167 11.02 7.77 -4.63
CA THR A 167 10.68 8.88 -5.53
C THR A 167 9.39 9.54 -5.06
N ASP A 168 9.44 10.85 -4.81
CA ASP A 168 8.27 11.63 -4.40
C ASP A 168 7.17 11.60 -5.47
N GLY A 169 5.94 11.34 -5.03
CA GLY A 169 4.76 11.30 -5.91
C GLY A 169 4.70 10.09 -6.85
N ALA A 170 5.53 9.07 -6.64
CA ALA A 170 5.43 7.84 -7.42
C ALA A 170 4.10 7.13 -7.14
N THR A 171 3.44 6.69 -8.20
CA THR A 171 2.23 5.86 -8.14
C THR A 171 2.57 4.46 -8.59
N VAL A 172 2.04 3.46 -7.88
CA VAL A 172 2.32 2.06 -8.16
C VAL A 172 1.00 1.34 -8.43
N ASP A 173 0.83 0.90 -9.67
CA ASP A 173 -0.34 0.14 -10.09
C ASP A 173 0.01 -1.35 -10.11
N PHE A 174 -0.87 -2.17 -9.58
CA PHE A 174 -0.79 -3.61 -9.66
C PHE A 174 -2.18 -4.21 -9.88
N GLU A 175 -2.22 -5.45 -10.34
CA GLU A 175 -3.46 -6.18 -10.51
C GLU A 175 -3.27 -7.61 -10.01
N VAL A 176 -4.20 -8.05 -9.17
CA VAL A 176 -4.26 -9.42 -8.66
C VAL A 176 -5.59 -10.03 -9.10
N GLU A 177 -5.51 -11.13 -9.82
CA GLU A 177 -6.67 -11.92 -10.22
C GLU A 177 -6.92 -13.05 -9.22
N LEU A 178 -8.16 -13.13 -8.74
CA LEU A 178 -8.66 -14.28 -7.98
C LEU A 178 -9.45 -15.15 -8.94
N THR A 179 -9.03 -16.40 -9.07
CA THR A 179 -9.76 -17.43 -9.83
C THR A 179 -10.17 -18.55 -8.90
N TYR A 180 -11.39 -19.03 -9.02
CA TYR A 180 -11.84 -20.19 -8.24
C TYR A 180 -12.69 -21.12 -9.10
N GLU A 181 -12.72 -22.40 -8.69
CA GLU A 181 -13.57 -23.40 -9.30
C GLU A 181 -14.94 -23.32 -8.62
N SER A 182 -16.00 -23.03 -9.42
CA SER A 182 -17.36 -23.15 -8.90
C SER A 182 -17.62 -24.61 -8.51
N ALA A 183 -18.16 -24.84 -7.33
CA ALA A 183 -18.61 -26.19 -6.95
C ALA A 183 -19.57 -26.72 -8.02
N PRO A 184 -19.47 -28.01 -8.39
CA PRO A 184 -20.32 -28.62 -9.40
C PRO A 184 -21.80 -28.67 -9.00
#